data_0a4f0c0644d23281c582a9656ee1202a
#
_entry.id   0a4f0c0644d23281c582a9656ee1202a
#
_cell.length_a   1.000
_cell.length_b   1.000
_cell.length_c   1.000
_cell.angle_alpha   90.00
_cell.angle_beta   90.00
_cell.angle_gamma   90.00
#
_symmetry.space_group_name_H-M   'P 1'
#
loop_
_entity.id
_entity.type
_entity.pdbx_description
1 polymer ?
#
loop_
_entity_poly.entity_id
_entity_poly.type
_entity_poly.pdbx_seq_one_letter_code
_entity_poly.pdbx_strand_id
1 'polypeptide(L)'
;MSKAEYPVTQAVCFLRSKKIDFVPYVYAYEEHGGTARFAECAGKPEHQVIKTIVLQDEHKKGLVVLMHGDKHISTRNLARELGLKHIEPATADQAAKWTGYLVGGTSPFGMKTALPVYVEESIWALDEIFINGGKRGFIVGMKPENLRTLNPQDVHVAVDA
;
A
#
# COMPACT_ATOMS: atom_id res chain seq x y z
N MET A 1 15.70 -6.38 -26.19
CA MET A 1 15.21 -6.76 -24.85
C MET A 1 13.71 -6.56 -24.79
N SER A 2 12.98 -7.61 -24.59
CA SER A 2 11.54 -7.49 -24.43
C SER A 2 11.22 -6.87 -23.09
N LYS A 3 10.39 -5.84 -23.09
CA LYS A 3 9.87 -5.29 -21.86
C LYS A 3 8.84 -6.25 -21.28
N ALA A 4 8.90 -6.53 -19.98
CA ALA A 4 7.85 -7.27 -19.33
C ALA A 4 6.53 -6.53 -19.54
N GLU A 5 5.51 -7.24 -20.02
CA GLU A 5 4.19 -6.66 -20.16
C GLU A 5 3.57 -6.52 -18.76
N TYR A 6 3.02 -5.36 -18.50
CA TYR A 6 2.34 -5.09 -17.24
C TYR A 6 1.17 -4.16 -17.50
N PRO A 7 0.15 -4.18 -16.62
CA PRO A 7 -1.03 -3.35 -16.81
C PRO A 7 -0.72 -1.87 -16.61
N VAL A 8 -1.34 -1.01 -17.42
CA VAL A 8 -1.24 0.43 -17.24
C VAL A 8 -2.40 0.88 -16.36
N THR A 9 -2.16 0.94 -15.09
CA THR A 9 -3.14 1.31 -14.08
C THR A 9 -3.09 2.81 -13.79
N GLN A 10 -4.04 3.31 -13.00
CA GLN A 10 -3.98 4.69 -12.51
C GLN A 10 -2.71 4.92 -11.68
N ALA A 11 -2.27 3.90 -10.93
CA ALA A 11 -1.02 3.99 -10.20
C ALA A 11 0.17 4.19 -11.14
N VAL A 12 0.24 3.43 -12.22
CA VAL A 12 1.31 3.56 -13.22
C VAL A 12 1.28 4.95 -13.84
N CYS A 13 0.10 5.45 -14.20
CA CYS A 13 -0.04 6.80 -14.74
C CYS A 13 0.46 7.86 -13.76
N PHE A 14 0.14 7.70 -12.48
CA PHE A 14 0.62 8.59 -11.43
C PHE A 14 2.15 8.57 -11.34
N LEU A 15 2.73 7.35 -11.28
CA LEU A 15 4.18 7.20 -11.18
C LEU A 15 4.90 7.83 -12.37
N ARG A 16 4.38 7.62 -13.56
CA ARG A 16 4.93 8.24 -14.77
C ARG A 16 4.83 9.76 -14.74
N SER A 17 3.71 10.30 -14.26
CA SER A 17 3.50 11.74 -14.17
C SER A 17 4.47 12.40 -13.19
N LYS A 18 4.90 11.67 -12.16
CA LYS A 18 5.86 12.14 -11.17
C LYS A 18 7.30 11.77 -11.53
N LYS A 19 7.52 11.13 -12.67
CA LYS A 19 8.83 10.67 -13.13
C LYS A 19 9.52 9.75 -12.12
N ILE A 20 8.72 8.88 -11.49
CA ILE A 20 9.20 7.89 -10.54
C ILE A 20 9.58 6.63 -11.30
N ASP A 21 10.83 6.19 -11.15
CA ASP A 21 11.29 4.92 -11.71
C ASP A 21 10.78 3.79 -10.82
N PHE A 22 10.30 2.74 -11.45
CA PHE A 22 9.85 1.54 -10.74
C PHE A 22 10.16 0.29 -11.55
N VAL A 23 10.26 -0.83 -10.87
CA VAL A 23 10.44 -2.14 -11.51
C VAL A 23 9.11 -2.89 -11.41
N PRO A 24 8.51 -3.25 -12.56
CA PRO A 24 7.24 -3.98 -12.56
C PRO A 24 7.45 -5.46 -12.28
N TYR A 25 6.55 -6.05 -11.47
CA TYR A 25 6.49 -7.48 -11.19
C TYR A 25 5.07 -7.96 -11.46
N VAL A 26 4.93 -8.92 -12.35
CA VAL A 26 3.64 -9.57 -12.62
C VAL A 26 3.76 -11.01 -12.12
N TYR A 27 2.83 -11.44 -11.29
CA TYR A 27 2.87 -12.78 -10.69
C TYR A 27 1.48 -13.40 -10.69
N ALA A 28 1.44 -14.72 -10.50
CA ALA A 28 0.16 -15.44 -10.43
C ALA A 28 -0.54 -15.12 -9.11
N TYR A 29 -1.55 -14.26 -9.19
CA TYR A 29 -2.34 -13.85 -8.03
C TYR A 29 -3.06 -15.06 -7.44
N GLU A 30 -3.08 -15.13 -6.12
CA GLU A 30 -3.81 -16.16 -5.39
C GLU A 30 -4.72 -15.47 -4.38
N GLU A 31 -6.01 -15.78 -4.42
CA GLU A 31 -6.97 -15.19 -3.49
C GLU A 31 -6.56 -15.53 -2.05
N HIS A 32 -6.59 -14.51 -1.18
CA HIS A 32 -6.14 -14.60 0.21
C HIS A 32 -4.64 -14.89 0.38
N GLY A 33 -3.86 -14.86 -0.72
CA GLY A 33 -2.41 -15.08 -0.64
C GLY A 33 -1.66 -13.93 0.03
N GLY A 34 -2.18 -12.70 -0.10
CA GLY A 34 -1.60 -11.52 0.53
C GLY A 34 -0.17 -11.22 0.10
N THR A 35 0.54 -10.48 0.93
CA THR A 35 1.94 -10.13 0.68
C THR A 35 2.88 -11.34 0.70
N ALA A 36 2.53 -12.37 1.46
CA ALA A 36 3.32 -13.60 1.50
C ALA A 36 3.40 -14.28 0.12
N ARG A 37 2.31 -14.25 -0.63
CA ARG A 37 2.27 -14.85 -1.98
C ARG A 37 3.25 -14.16 -2.92
N PHE A 38 3.25 -12.84 -2.95
CA PHE A 38 4.21 -12.10 -3.78
C PHE A 38 5.64 -12.36 -3.31
N ALA A 39 5.89 -12.30 -2.00
CA ALA A 39 7.22 -12.51 -1.43
C ALA A 39 7.79 -13.86 -1.87
N GLU A 40 6.97 -14.89 -1.81
CA GLU A 40 7.37 -16.24 -2.23
C GLU A 40 7.66 -16.28 -3.74
N CYS A 41 6.75 -15.75 -4.56
CA CYS A 41 6.90 -15.78 -6.02
C CYS A 41 8.12 -14.99 -6.50
N ALA A 42 8.42 -13.88 -5.87
CA ALA A 42 9.50 -12.99 -6.29
C ALA A 42 10.82 -13.24 -5.55
N GLY A 43 10.81 -14.10 -4.53
CA GLY A 43 12.02 -14.37 -3.73
C GLY A 43 12.44 -13.13 -2.93
N LYS A 44 11.47 -12.35 -2.43
CA LYS A 44 11.74 -11.12 -1.67
C LYS A 44 11.28 -11.29 -0.23
N PRO A 45 11.93 -10.60 0.74
CA PRO A 45 11.47 -10.63 2.13
C PRO A 45 10.09 -9.97 2.24
N GLU A 46 9.17 -10.63 2.93
CA GLU A 46 7.82 -10.08 3.13
C GLU A 46 7.84 -8.75 3.89
N HIS A 47 8.84 -8.52 4.71
CA HIS A 47 9.03 -7.27 5.43
C HIS A 47 9.18 -6.06 4.49
N GLN A 48 9.73 -6.28 3.29
CA GLN A 48 9.88 -5.23 2.27
C GLN A 48 8.65 -5.10 1.37
N VAL A 49 7.70 -6.02 1.46
CA VAL A 49 6.44 -5.95 0.70
C VAL A 49 5.45 -5.14 1.52
N ILE A 50 5.01 -4.01 0.98
CA ILE A 50 4.22 -3.04 1.71
C ILE A 50 2.74 -3.19 1.40
N LYS A 51 1.93 -3.33 2.44
CA LYS A 51 0.47 -3.39 2.34
C LYS A 51 -0.09 -1.98 2.28
N THR A 52 -1.09 -1.77 1.44
CA THR A 52 -1.88 -0.54 1.38
C THR A 52 -3.22 -0.84 2.02
N ILE A 53 -3.44 -0.35 3.23
CA ILE A 53 -4.62 -0.70 4.01
C ILE A 53 -5.51 0.52 4.16
N VAL A 54 -6.78 0.38 3.73
CA VAL A 54 -7.77 1.45 3.81
C VAL A 54 -8.58 1.27 5.08
N LEU A 55 -8.57 2.31 5.91
CA LEU A 55 -9.25 2.33 7.20
C LEU A 55 -10.24 3.50 7.24
N GLN A 56 -11.08 3.52 8.25
CA GLN A 56 -11.99 4.65 8.49
C GLN A 56 -12.03 4.96 9.99
N ASP A 57 -12.26 6.24 10.30
CA ASP A 57 -12.37 6.69 11.69
C ASP A 57 -13.83 6.67 12.17
N GLU A 58 -14.07 7.16 13.40
CA GLU A 58 -15.42 7.20 13.99
C GLU A 58 -16.38 8.10 13.22
N HIS A 59 -15.86 9.03 12.42
CA HIS A 59 -16.66 9.93 11.58
C HIS A 59 -16.83 9.40 10.15
N LYS A 60 -16.46 8.13 9.91
CA LYS A 60 -16.50 7.48 8.59
C LYS A 60 -15.62 8.19 7.55
N LYS A 61 -14.57 8.87 8.00
CA LYS A 61 -13.57 9.46 7.11
C LYS A 61 -12.49 8.43 6.81
N GLY A 62 -12.11 8.31 5.54
CA GLY A 62 -11.12 7.35 5.09
C GLY A 62 -9.70 7.80 5.33
N LEU A 63 -8.82 6.83 5.53
CA LEU A 63 -7.38 7.03 5.60
C LEU A 63 -6.67 5.78 5.10
N VAL A 64 -5.42 5.94 4.70
CA VAL A 64 -4.61 4.83 4.20
C VAL A 64 -3.36 4.70 5.08
N VAL A 65 -3.05 3.47 5.46
CA VAL A 65 -1.81 3.16 6.19
C VAL A 65 -0.98 2.20 5.35
N LEU A 66 0.28 2.54 5.17
CA LEU A 66 1.26 1.68 4.51
C LEU A 66 2.04 0.93 5.59
N MET A 67 2.01 -0.39 5.52
CA MET A 67 2.54 -1.28 6.56
C MET A 67 3.35 -2.41 5.96
N HIS A 68 4.36 -2.88 6.70
CA HIS A 68 5.11 -4.07 6.31
C HIS A 68 4.18 -5.28 6.16
N GLY A 69 4.45 -6.11 5.14
CA GLY A 69 3.64 -7.29 4.88
C GLY A 69 3.59 -8.28 6.03
N ASP A 70 4.68 -8.38 6.78
CA ASP A 70 4.81 -9.31 7.91
C ASP A 70 4.35 -8.72 9.26
N LYS A 71 3.74 -7.53 9.24
CA LYS A 71 3.26 -6.86 10.46
C LYS A 71 1.78 -6.53 10.34
N HIS A 72 1.16 -6.25 11.47
CA HIS A 72 -0.21 -5.76 11.54
C HIS A 72 -0.23 -4.34 12.08
N ILE A 73 -1.34 -3.64 11.82
CA ILE A 73 -1.56 -2.30 12.34
C ILE A 73 -2.27 -2.40 13.68
N SER A 74 -1.70 -1.76 14.71
CA SER A 74 -2.44 -1.53 15.94
C SER A 74 -3.37 -0.35 15.72
N THR A 75 -4.65 -0.62 15.46
CA THR A 75 -5.63 0.44 15.23
C THR A 75 -5.86 1.28 16.49
N ARG A 76 -5.71 0.67 17.67
CA ARG A 76 -5.77 1.40 18.93
C ARG A 76 -4.65 2.43 19.02
N ASN A 77 -3.42 2.03 18.75
CA ASN A 77 -2.28 2.94 18.80
C ASN A 77 -2.39 4.01 17.72
N LEU A 78 -2.87 3.64 16.55
CA LEU A 78 -3.08 4.59 15.46
C LEU A 78 -4.11 5.66 15.86
N ALA A 79 -5.23 5.25 16.43
CA ALA A 79 -6.25 6.19 16.90
C ALA A 79 -5.66 7.15 17.93
N ARG A 80 -4.85 6.62 18.87
CA ARG A 80 -4.20 7.43 19.89
C ARG A 80 -3.25 8.44 19.27
N GLU A 81 -2.42 8.02 18.32
CA GLU A 81 -1.47 8.93 17.66
C GLU A 81 -2.16 10.03 16.88
N LEU A 82 -3.33 9.74 16.29
CA LEU A 82 -4.06 10.69 15.47
C LEU A 82 -5.10 11.51 16.26
N GLY A 83 -5.23 11.26 17.56
CA GLY A 83 -6.23 11.95 18.38
C GLY A 83 -7.65 11.55 18.06
N LEU A 84 -7.86 10.33 17.58
CA LEU A 84 -9.15 9.77 17.23
C LEU A 84 -9.60 8.77 18.30
N LYS A 85 -10.91 8.50 18.34
CA LYS A 85 -11.49 7.57 19.31
C LYS A 85 -11.49 6.15 18.80
N HIS A 86 -11.70 5.95 17.50
CA HIS A 86 -11.86 4.63 16.91
C HIS A 86 -11.41 4.62 15.46
N ILE A 87 -10.70 3.56 15.08
CA ILE A 87 -10.30 3.29 13.70
C ILE A 87 -10.58 1.81 13.42
N GLU A 88 -11.19 1.54 12.28
CA GLU A 88 -11.51 0.18 11.84
C GLU A 88 -11.25 0.04 10.34
N PRO A 89 -11.09 -1.19 9.83
CA PRO A 89 -11.00 -1.39 8.39
C PRO A 89 -12.24 -0.86 7.67
N ALA A 90 -12.05 -0.18 6.55
CA ALA A 90 -13.15 0.20 5.68
C ALA A 90 -13.71 -1.06 5.02
N THR A 91 -15.00 -1.01 4.63
CA THR A 91 -15.57 -2.11 3.85
C THR A 91 -14.91 -2.16 2.47
N ALA A 92 -14.94 -3.33 1.83
CA ALA A 92 -14.40 -3.49 0.48
C ALA A 92 -15.05 -2.50 -0.50
N ASP A 93 -16.36 -2.32 -0.41
CA ASP A 93 -17.10 -1.40 -1.27
C ASP A 93 -16.65 0.05 -1.04
N GLN A 94 -16.50 0.46 0.21
CA GLN A 94 -16.09 1.83 0.53
C GLN A 94 -14.64 2.08 0.11
N ALA A 95 -13.76 1.11 0.35
CA ALA A 95 -12.37 1.21 -0.08
C ALA A 95 -12.27 1.34 -1.61
N ALA A 96 -13.06 0.55 -2.35
CA ALA A 96 -13.09 0.63 -3.80
C ALA A 96 -13.61 1.99 -4.29
N LYS A 97 -14.61 2.54 -3.64
CA LYS A 97 -15.14 3.86 -3.97
C LYS A 97 -14.10 4.96 -3.80
N TRP A 98 -13.40 4.94 -2.67
CA TRP A 98 -12.40 5.96 -2.38
C TRP A 98 -11.16 5.86 -3.25
N THR A 99 -10.66 4.63 -3.46
CA THR A 99 -9.38 4.43 -4.12
C THR A 99 -9.49 4.22 -5.62
N GLY A 100 -10.59 3.65 -6.08
CA GLY A 100 -10.75 3.22 -7.47
C GLY A 100 -10.13 1.86 -7.74
N TYR A 101 -9.66 1.16 -6.71
CA TYR A 101 -9.01 -0.15 -6.84
C TYR A 101 -9.81 -1.23 -6.12
N LEU A 102 -9.71 -2.46 -6.61
CA LEU A 102 -10.33 -3.63 -5.97
C LEU A 102 -9.43 -4.16 -4.85
N VAL A 103 -10.06 -4.81 -3.86
CA VAL A 103 -9.33 -5.50 -2.79
C VAL A 103 -8.31 -6.48 -3.39
N GLY A 104 -7.10 -6.47 -2.87
CA GLY A 104 -5.98 -7.25 -3.40
C GLY A 104 -5.21 -6.53 -4.50
N GLY A 105 -5.74 -5.42 -5.02
CA GLY A 105 -5.09 -4.60 -6.02
C GLY A 105 -5.07 -3.12 -5.65
N THR A 106 -5.13 -2.80 -4.36
CA THR A 106 -5.16 -1.41 -3.89
C THR A 106 -3.76 -0.82 -3.84
N SER A 107 -3.58 0.32 -4.51
CA SER A 107 -2.34 1.09 -4.52
C SER A 107 -2.58 2.44 -3.85
N PRO A 108 -1.55 3.02 -3.18
CA PRO A 108 -1.67 4.39 -2.66
C PRO A 108 -1.47 5.44 -3.74
N PHE A 109 -1.00 5.04 -4.93
CA PHE A 109 -0.72 5.96 -6.01
C PHE A 109 -1.94 6.12 -6.91
N GLY A 110 -2.24 7.36 -7.29
CA GLY A 110 -3.33 7.62 -8.23
C GLY A 110 -4.72 7.27 -7.70
N MET A 111 -4.95 7.37 -6.40
CA MET A 111 -6.25 7.11 -5.82
C MET A 111 -7.30 8.10 -6.34
N LYS A 112 -8.52 7.62 -6.54
CA LYS A 112 -9.64 8.42 -7.02
C LYS A 112 -9.98 9.56 -6.05
N THR A 113 -9.95 9.28 -4.75
CA THR A 113 -10.16 10.28 -3.70
C THR A 113 -8.83 10.51 -2.99
N ALA A 114 -8.48 11.76 -2.72
CA ALA A 114 -7.26 12.09 -2.00
C ALA A 114 -7.45 11.80 -0.51
N LEU A 115 -7.09 10.59 -0.10
CA LEU A 115 -7.12 10.18 1.30
C LEU A 115 -5.80 10.53 1.99
N PRO A 116 -5.83 10.86 3.29
CA PRO A 116 -4.59 10.99 4.07
C PRO A 116 -3.82 9.68 4.05
N VAL A 117 -2.50 9.76 3.89
CA VAL A 117 -1.62 8.58 3.86
C VAL A 117 -0.69 8.62 5.06
N TYR A 118 -0.63 7.52 5.78
CA TYR A 118 0.26 7.33 6.92
C TYR A 118 1.22 6.20 6.60
N VAL A 119 2.49 6.37 6.95
CA VAL A 119 3.54 5.38 6.68
C VAL A 119 4.12 4.92 8.01
N GLU A 120 4.15 3.60 8.23
CA GLU A 120 4.88 3.04 9.36
C GLU A 120 6.35 3.49 9.24
N GLU A 121 6.86 4.17 10.27
CA GLU A 121 8.15 4.85 10.18
C GLU A 121 9.32 3.92 9.82
N SER A 122 9.27 2.66 10.22
CA SER A 122 10.33 1.70 9.93
C SER A 122 10.47 1.38 8.43
N ILE A 123 9.48 1.72 7.62
CA ILE A 123 9.53 1.53 6.17
C ILE A 123 10.65 2.38 5.56
N TRP A 124 10.90 3.56 6.12
CA TRP A 124 11.93 4.46 5.57
C TRP A 124 13.35 3.89 5.67
N ALA A 125 13.57 2.93 6.57
CA ALA A 125 14.87 2.29 6.75
C ALA A 125 15.16 1.20 5.71
N LEU A 126 14.17 0.81 4.91
CA LEU A 126 14.35 -0.20 3.88
C LEU A 126 15.08 0.40 2.68
N ASP A 127 15.88 -0.42 1.99
CA ASP A 127 16.58 0.00 0.78
C ASP A 127 15.69 -0.09 -0.47
N GLU A 128 14.70 -0.96 -0.44
CA GLU A 128 13.75 -1.16 -1.53
C GLU A 128 12.42 -1.63 -0.96
N ILE A 129 11.32 -1.20 -1.56
CA ILE A 129 9.98 -1.64 -1.19
C ILE A 129 9.25 -2.20 -2.42
N PHE A 130 8.29 -3.08 -2.16
CA PHE A 130 7.44 -3.69 -3.18
C PHE A 130 6.01 -3.42 -2.79
N ILE A 131 5.28 -2.68 -3.63
CA ILE A 131 3.96 -2.19 -3.29
C ILE A 131 3.02 -2.39 -4.47
N ASN A 132 1.73 -2.61 -4.20
CA ASN A 132 0.78 -2.92 -5.25
C ASN A 132 0.70 -1.80 -6.29
N GLY A 133 0.69 -2.19 -7.56
CA GLY A 133 0.65 -1.28 -8.69
C GLY A 133 -0.76 -0.95 -9.18
N GLY A 134 -1.81 -1.33 -8.44
CA GLY A 134 -3.18 -0.98 -8.77
C GLY A 134 -3.97 -2.09 -9.47
N LYS A 135 -3.47 -3.31 -9.44
CA LYS A 135 -4.18 -4.48 -9.98
C LYS A 135 -3.69 -5.73 -9.27
N ARG A 136 -4.59 -6.70 -9.08
CA ARG A 136 -4.24 -8.01 -8.54
C ARG A 136 -3.15 -8.64 -9.40
N GLY A 137 -2.11 -9.18 -8.76
CA GLY A 137 -1.00 -9.81 -9.47
C GLY A 137 0.02 -8.84 -10.05
N PHE A 138 -0.04 -7.57 -9.68
CA PHE A 138 0.88 -6.55 -10.18
C PHE A 138 1.46 -5.73 -9.04
N ILE A 139 2.78 -5.82 -8.87
CA ILE A 139 3.54 -5.12 -7.82
C ILE A 139 4.59 -4.24 -8.50
N VAL A 140 4.90 -3.10 -7.92
CA VAL A 140 5.99 -2.25 -8.37
C VAL A 140 7.04 -2.14 -7.28
N GLY A 141 8.30 -2.32 -7.67
CA GLY A 141 9.46 -2.16 -6.78
C GLY A 141 10.03 -0.76 -6.94
N MET A 142 10.40 -0.14 -5.82
CA MET A 142 10.95 1.21 -5.83
C MET A 142 11.66 1.53 -4.52
N LYS A 143 12.34 2.65 -4.49
CA LYS A 143 12.92 3.15 -3.25
C LYS A 143 11.83 3.77 -2.38
N PRO A 144 11.90 3.57 -1.05
CA PRO A 144 10.87 4.11 -0.15
C PRO A 144 10.72 5.63 -0.21
N GLU A 145 11.79 6.36 -0.56
CA GLU A 145 11.73 7.82 -0.67
C GLU A 145 10.64 8.29 -1.65
N ASN A 146 10.29 7.48 -2.62
CA ASN A 146 9.26 7.81 -3.59
C ASN A 146 7.87 7.93 -2.96
N LEU A 147 7.67 7.36 -1.77
CA LEU A 147 6.41 7.52 -1.03
C LEU A 147 6.18 8.97 -0.59
N ARG A 148 7.21 9.79 -0.60
CA ARG A 148 7.08 11.20 -0.21
C ARG A 148 6.19 12.00 -1.17
N THR A 149 6.00 11.52 -2.39
CA THR A 149 5.07 12.15 -3.33
C THR A 149 3.62 12.11 -2.85
N LEU A 150 3.33 11.26 -1.86
CA LEU A 150 1.99 11.14 -1.28
C LEU A 150 1.78 12.09 -0.10
N ASN A 151 2.79 12.86 0.29
CA ASN A 151 2.80 13.72 1.47
C ASN A 151 2.37 12.95 2.73
N PRO A 152 3.00 11.81 3.03
CA PRO A 152 2.55 10.96 4.14
C PRO A 152 2.98 11.51 5.48
N GLN A 153 2.26 11.12 6.53
CA GLN A 153 2.68 11.31 7.91
C GLN A 153 3.22 9.99 8.45
N ASP A 154 4.27 10.08 9.26
CA ASP A 154 4.85 8.90 9.88
C ASP A 154 4.03 8.48 11.10
N VAL A 155 3.89 7.18 11.28
CA VAL A 155 3.26 6.59 12.47
C VAL A 155 4.11 5.44 12.98
N HIS A 156 3.91 5.06 14.22
CA HIS A 156 4.60 3.93 14.84
C HIS A 156 3.55 2.98 15.42
N VAL A 157 3.01 2.13 14.56
CA VAL A 157 1.83 1.32 14.90
C VAL A 157 1.97 -0.15 14.48
N ALA A 158 3.16 -0.57 14.04
CA ALA A 158 3.39 -1.96 13.65
C ALA A 158 3.41 -2.87 14.88
N VAL A 159 2.69 -3.98 14.78
CA VAL A 159 2.73 -5.05 15.78
C VAL A 159 2.95 -6.38 15.09
N ASP A 160 3.43 -7.36 15.82
CA ASP A 160 3.69 -8.68 15.27
C ASP A 160 2.40 -9.34 14.82
N ALA A 161 2.54 -10.05 13.71
CA ALA A 161 1.43 -10.81 13.15
C ALA A 161 1.12 -12.05 13.99
#